data_d08f0ca57a8055048372e52282c499b6
#
_entry.id   d08f0ca57a8055048372e52282c499b6
#
_cell.length_a   1.000
_cell.length_b   1.000
_cell.length_c   1.000
_cell.angle_alpha   90.00
_cell.angle_beta   90.00
_cell.angle_gamma   90.00
#
_symmetry.space_group_name_H-M   'P 1'
#
loop_
_entity.id
_entity.type
_entity.pdbx_description
1 polymer ?
#
loop_
_entity_poly.entity_id
_entity_poly.type
_entity_poly.pdbx_seq_one_letter_code
_entity_poly.pdbx_strand_id
1 'polypeptide(L)'
;PNTLDIYAYLDDTELGMHRFYSIGGGSIEIDGEGKYVEEMIYPFKKFTETRKYLEENNMTIPEYVLQVEGEGIVDYLHEVYNRMKTTIKSGLTKSGKLPGSLGVERKAQSIMNKFFIDGSMILNKKIFAYAYAVSEENASGEIVVTAPTCGACGVLPSVLYGLQKEYQFPLEKIIEALMVAGLFGNIVKNNASISGAEAGCQAEVGTACSMAAAAC
;
A
#
# COMPACT_ATOMS: atom_id res chain seq x y z
N PRO A 1 19.04 -9.42 -11.01
CA PRO A 1 18.53 -8.83 -9.78
C PRO A 1 18.98 -7.38 -9.70
N ASN A 2 18.14 -6.50 -9.15
CA ASN A 2 18.53 -5.13 -8.90
C ASN A 2 19.50 -5.13 -7.72
N THR A 3 20.73 -4.68 -7.99
CA THR A 3 21.85 -4.71 -7.04
C THR A 3 22.35 -3.28 -6.84
N LEU A 4 22.66 -2.96 -5.59
CA LEU A 4 23.25 -1.67 -5.20
C LEU A 4 24.49 -1.94 -4.35
N ASP A 5 25.64 -1.40 -4.79
CA ASP A 5 26.88 -1.42 -4.03
C ASP A 5 27.04 -0.06 -3.35
N ILE A 6 27.17 -0.04 -2.03
CA ILE A 6 27.40 1.15 -1.23
C ILE A 6 28.81 1.07 -0.64
N TYR A 7 29.64 2.07 -0.97
CA TYR A 7 30.99 2.22 -0.48
C TYR A 7 31.05 3.36 0.55
N ALA A 8 31.70 3.12 1.67
CA ALA A 8 31.97 4.13 2.68
C ALA A 8 33.44 4.58 2.59
N TYR A 9 33.67 5.89 2.57
CA TYR A 9 35.01 6.48 2.55
C TYR A 9 35.20 7.44 3.70
N LEU A 10 36.41 7.50 4.24
CA LEU A 10 36.89 8.56 5.10
C LEU A 10 38.04 9.25 4.36
N ASP A 11 37.82 10.49 3.94
CA ASP A 11 38.63 11.17 2.95
C ASP A 11 38.79 10.29 1.68
N ASP A 12 40.02 9.92 1.29
CA ASP A 12 40.30 9.05 0.14
C ASP A 12 40.45 7.57 0.52
N THR A 13 40.22 7.20 1.79
CA THR A 13 40.38 5.82 2.27
C THR A 13 39.04 5.12 2.29
N GLU A 14 38.93 4.01 1.55
CA GLU A 14 37.76 3.15 1.60
C GLU A 14 37.69 2.43 2.96
N LEU A 15 36.58 2.60 3.67
CA LEU A 15 36.31 1.96 4.96
C LEU A 15 35.61 0.62 4.82
N GLY A 16 34.89 0.42 3.71
CA GLY A 16 34.18 -0.82 3.44
C GLY A 16 33.12 -0.66 2.36
N MET A 17 32.57 -1.82 1.95
CA MET A 17 31.52 -1.92 0.95
C MET A 17 30.46 -2.91 1.41
N HIS A 18 29.20 -2.58 1.19
CA HIS A 18 28.07 -3.50 1.33
C HIS A 18 27.30 -3.59 0.02
N ARG A 19 26.95 -4.81 -0.36
CA ARG A 19 26.10 -5.08 -1.52
C ARG A 19 24.71 -5.46 -1.08
N PHE A 20 23.71 -4.80 -1.68
CA PHE A 20 22.30 -4.97 -1.41
C PHE A 20 21.60 -5.55 -2.64
N TYR A 21 20.73 -6.52 -2.44
CA TYR A 21 19.89 -7.10 -3.48
C TYR A 21 18.43 -6.76 -3.19
N SER A 22 17.72 -6.20 -4.19
CA SER A 22 16.26 -6.12 -4.13
C SER A 22 15.68 -7.47 -4.55
N ILE A 23 15.01 -8.14 -3.63
CA ILE A 23 14.45 -9.48 -3.83
C ILE A 23 12.93 -9.46 -4.06
N GLY A 24 12.33 -8.26 -4.21
CA GLY A 24 10.93 -8.06 -4.53
C GLY A 24 10.07 -7.77 -3.31
N GLY A 25 8.87 -7.22 -3.54
CA GLY A 25 7.91 -6.88 -2.48
C GLY A 25 8.40 -5.83 -1.47
N GLY A 26 9.49 -5.11 -1.77
CA GLY A 26 10.12 -4.16 -0.84
C GLY A 26 11.20 -4.79 0.05
N SER A 27 11.41 -6.10 -0.03
CA SER A 27 12.44 -6.81 0.74
C SER A 27 13.82 -6.64 0.13
N ILE A 28 14.84 -6.57 1.00
CA ILE A 28 16.25 -6.49 0.62
C ILE A 28 17.04 -7.62 1.28
N GLU A 29 18.07 -8.07 0.60
CA GLU A 29 19.06 -9.02 1.11
C GLU A 29 20.42 -8.34 1.06
N ILE A 30 21.24 -8.50 2.11
CA ILE A 30 22.59 -7.93 2.21
C ILE A 30 23.58 -9.06 2.01
N ASP A 31 24.54 -8.85 1.11
CA ASP A 31 25.59 -9.85 0.80
C ASP A 31 26.40 -10.18 2.06
N GLY A 32 26.54 -11.46 2.36
CA GLY A 32 27.24 -11.94 3.55
C GLY A 32 26.42 -11.92 4.85
N GLU A 33 25.23 -11.35 4.87
CA GLU A 33 24.29 -11.48 5.97
C GLU A 33 23.29 -12.61 5.71
N GLY A 34 22.85 -13.28 6.77
CA GLY A 34 21.83 -14.33 6.65
C GLY A 34 20.51 -13.77 6.12
N LYS A 35 19.71 -14.62 5.48
CA LYS A 35 18.36 -14.21 5.04
C LYS A 35 17.55 -13.70 6.22
N TYR A 36 17.05 -12.47 6.10
CA TYR A 36 16.08 -11.96 7.05
C TYR A 36 14.81 -12.80 6.92
N VAL A 37 14.49 -13.55 7.97
CA VAL A 37 13.23 -14.29 8.07
C VAL A 37 12.25 -13.40 8.83
N GLU A 38 11.28 -12.88 8.13
CA GLU A 38 10.21 -12.11 8.74
C GLU A 38 9.37 -13.04 9.62
N GLU A 39 9.31 -12.76 10.91
CA GLU A 39 8.46 -13.53 11.82
C GLU A 39 6.98 -13.25 11.52
N MET A 40 6.22 -14.33 11.35
CA MET A 40 4.78 -14.22 11.20
C MET A 40 4.16 -13.95 12.57
N ILE A 41 3.63 -12.75 12.76
CA ILE A 41 2.95 -12.37 14.01
C ILE A 41 1.53 -12.95 14.08
N TYR A 42 0.86 -13.14 12.94
CA TYR A 42 -0.47 -13.75 12.89
C TYR A 42 -0.38 -15.28 12.90
N PRO A 43 -1.01 -15.97 13.89
CA PRO A 43 -0.87 -17.42 14.04
C PRO A 43 -1.56 -18.22 12.93
N PHE A 44 -2.55 -17.64 12.26
CA PHE A 44 -3.33 -18.32 11.23
C PHE A 44 -2.90 -17.91 9.82
N LYS A 45 -2.68 -18.93 8.97
CA LYS A 45 -2.29 -18.72 7.57
C LYS A 45 -3.48 -18.51 6.64
N LYS A 46 -4.67 -19.01 6.99
CA LYS A 46 -5.88 -18.95 6.16
C LYS A 46 -6.97 -18.17 6.86
N PHE A 47 -7.73 -17.40 6.10
CA PHE A 47 -8.86 -16.65 6.66
C PHE A 47 -9.93 -17.57 7.27
N THR A 48 -10.11 -18.79 6.78
CA THR A 48 -11.03 -19.77 7.37
C THR A 48 -10.68 -20.13 8.81
N GLU A 49 -9.39 -20.19 9.15
CA GLU A 49 -8.89 -20.44 10.49
C GLU A 49 -9.10 -19.20 11.38
N THR A 50 -8.75 -18.03 10.85
CA THR A 50 -9.00 -16.73 11.52
C THR A 50 -10.49 -16.57 11.80
N ARG A 51 -11.35 -16.78 10.80
CA ARG A 51 -12.81 -16.68 10.95
C ARG A 51 -13.35 -17.58 12.05
N LYS A 52 -12.92 -18.83 12.11
CA LYS A 52 -13.32 -19.77 13.16
C LYS A 52 -12.94 -19.24 14.54
N TYR A 53 -11.70 -18.74 14.68
CA TYR A 53 -11.25 -18.16 15.94
C TYR A 53 -12.09 -16.94 16.35
N LEU A 54 -12.42 -16.06 15.39
CA LEU A 54 -13.27 -14.88 15.64
C LEU A 54 -14.67 -15.28 16.10
N GLU A 55 -15.29 -16.27 15.43
CA GLU A 55 -16.62 -16.79 15.79
C GLU A 55 -16.61 -17.43 17.19
N GLU A 56 -15.61 -18.24 17.53
CA GLU A 56 -15.47 -18.89 18.84
C GLU A 56 -15.24 -17.89 19.99
N ASN A 57 -14.61 -16.76 19.72
CA ASN A 57 -14.30 -15.72 20.71
C ASN A 57 -15.26 -14.53 20.67
N ASN A 58 -16.27 -14.55 19.80
CA ASN A 58 -17.22 -13.44 19.58
C ASN A 58 -16.49 -12.09 19.34
N MET A 59 -15.47 -12.10 18.47
CA MET A 59 -14.54 -11.03 18.22
C MET A 59 -14.65 -10.51 16.79
N THR A 60 -14.50 -9.21 16.60
CA THR A 60 -14.40 -8.59 15.29
C THR A 60 -12.96 -8.66 14.76
N ILE A 61 -12.77 -8.45 13.43
CA ILE A 61 -11.43 -8.41 12.85
C ILE A 61 -10.57 -7.28 13.45
N PRO A 62 -11.06 -6.02 13.62
CA PRO A 62 -10.27 -4.99 14.26
C PRO A 62 -9.82 -5.35 15.69
N GLU A 63 -10.68 -5.94 16.51
CA GLU A 63 -10.33 -6.41 17.87
C GLU A 63 -9.24 -7.48 17.81
N TYR A 64 -9.31 -8.41 16.86
CA TYR A 64 -8.27 -9.41 16.66
C TYR A 64 -6.93 -8.80 16.24
N VAL A 65 -6.96 -7.83 15.33
CA VAL A 65 -5.74 -7.10 14.92
C VAL A 65 -5.12 -6.38 16.12
N LEU A 66 -5.93 -5.69 16.92
CA LEU A 66 -5.47 -5.06 18.16
C LEU A 66 -4.87 -6.06 19.16
N GLN A 67 -5.48 -7.24 19.29
CA GLN A 67 -4.95 -8.30 20.16
C GLN A 67 -3.57 -8.79 19.70
N VAL A 68 -3.34 -8.90 18.39
CA VAL A 68 -2.09 -9.45 17.83
C VAL A 68 -1.00 -8.38 17.73
N GLU A 69 -1.33 -7.19 17.22
CA GLU A 69 -0.37 -6.11 16.92
C GLU A 69 -0.15 -5.17 18.13
N GLY A 70 -1.09 -5.17 19.08
CA GLY A 70 -1.10 -4.22 20.20
C GLY A 70 -1.67 -2.85 19.83
N GLU A 71 -1.87 -2.00 20.85
CA GLU A 71 -2.53 -0.68 20.68
C GLU A 71 -1.73 0.29 19.79
N GLY A 72 -0.42 0.13 19.70
CA GLY A 72 0.44 0.98 18.84
C GLY A 72 0.09 0.94 17.35
N ILE A 73 -0.63 -0.10 16.88
CA ILE A 73 -1.09 -0.19 15.50
C ILE A 73 -2.06 0.95 15.15
N VAL A 74 -2.84 1.44 16.10
CA VAL A 74 -3.81 2.54 15.88
C VAL A 74 -3.09 3.82 15.45
N ASP A 75 -2.09 4.23 16.22
CA ASP A 75 -1.31 5.44 15.93
C ASP A 75 -0.56 5.30 14.59
N TYR A 76 0.03 4.13 14.34
CA TYR A 76 0.68 3.83 13.08
C TYR A 76 -0.29 3.94 11.89
N LEU A 77 -1.51 3.38 11.99
CA LEU A 77 -2.51 3.46 10.93
C LEU A 77 -3.06 4.87 10.74
N HIS A 78 -3.10 5.70 11.79
CA HIS A 78 -3.38 7.13 11.67
C HIS A 78 -2.32 7.84 10.82
N GLU A 79 -1.03 7.58 11.04
CA GLU A 79 0.05 8.13 10.23
C GLU A 79 -0.04 7.65 8.78
N VAL A 80 -0.25 6.34 8.57
CA VAL A 80 -0.46 5.73 7.25
C VAL A 80 -1.58 6.43 6.51
N TYR A 81 -2.76 6.57 7.12
CA TYR A 81 -3.89 7.21 6.46
C TYR A 81 -3.66 8.70 6.19
N ASN A 82 -3.00 9.41 7.09
CA ASN A 82 -2.62 10.80 6.87
C ASN A 82 -1.67 10.93 5.67
N ARG A 83 -0.72 10.01 5.51
CA ARG A 83 0.16 9.96 4.34
C ARG A 83 -0.63 9.68 3.07
N MET A 84 -1.52 8.70 3.07
CA MET A 84 -2.41 8.40 1.94
C MET A 84 -3.19 9.64 1.48
N LYS A 85 -3.82 10.36 2.43
CA LYS A 85 -4.56 11.61 2.13
C LYS A 85 -3.66 12.70 1.54
N THR A 86 -2.47 12.86 2.09
CA THR A 86 -1.50 13.88 1.65
C THR A 86 -1.04 13.61 0.22
N THR A 87 -0.71 12.36 -0.09
CA THR A 87 -0.31 11.93 -1.43
C THR A 87 -1.41 12.16 -2.46
N ILE A 88 -2.65 11.77 -2.15
CA ILE A 88 -3.81 12.03 -3.03
C ILE A 88 -3.94 13.53 -3.32
N LYS A 89 -3.94 14.36 -2.25
CA LYS A 89 -4.09 15.81 -2.40
C LYS A 89 -2.96 16.42 -3.23
N SER A 90 -1.72 16.01 -3.00
CA SER A 90 -0.56 16.45 -3.77
C SER A 90 -0.72 16.10 -5.25
N GLY A 91 -0.97 14.84 -5.59
CA GLY A 91 -1.10 14.40 -6.97
C GLY A 91 -2.24 15.07 -7.75
N LEU A 92 -3.35 15.40 -7.07
CA LEU A 92 -4.47 16.11 -7.70
C LEU A 92 -4.13 17.56 -8.11
N THR A 93 -3.11 18.18 -7.52
CA THR A 93 -2.70 19.55 -7.86
C THR A 93 -1.65 19.61 -8.95
N LYS A 94 -1.03 18.50 -9.28
CA LYS A 94 0.07 18.42 -10.25
C LYS A 94 -0.45 18.13 -11.66
N SER A 95 0.19 18.71 -12.66
CA SER A 95 -0.09 18.51 -14.08
C SER A 95 1.23 18.39 -14.86
N GLY A 96 1.14 18.20 -16.17
CA GLY A 96 2.31 18.05 -17.05
C GLY A 96 2.76 16.61 -17.18
N LYS A 97 4.04 16.36 -17.48
CA LYS A 97 4.60 15.04 -17.76
C LYS A 97 5.24 14.43 -16.53
N LEU A 98 5.10 13.12 -16.41
CA LEU A 98 5.84 12.32 -15.45
C LEU A 98 7.33 12.29 -15.82
N PRO A 99 8.24 12.12 -14.84
CA PRO A 99 9.64 11.88 -15.11
C PRO A 99 9.88 10.66 -16.00
N GLY A 100 10.98 10.70 -16.78
CA GLY A 100 11.39 9.60 -17.64
C GLY A 100 11.25 9.92 -19.13
N SER A 101 11.75 9.01 -19.96
CA SER A 101 11.86 9.19 -21.42
C SER A 101 10.55 9.01 -22.19
N LEU A 102 9.54 8.39 -21.57
CA LEU A 102 8.28 8.04 -22.26
C LEU A 102 7.34 9.24 -22.44
N GLY A 103 7.55 10.34 -21.74
CA GLY A 103 6.72 11.54 -21.86
C GLY A 103 5.26 11.36 -21.44
N VAL A 104 4.99 10.44 -20.52
CA VAL A 104 3.63 10.14 -20.03
C VAL A 104 3.04 11.34 -19.32
N GLU A 105 1.85 11.77 -19.73
CA GLU A 105 1.15 12.90 -19.11
C GLU A 105 0.39 12.48 -17.85
N ARG A 106 0.37 13.37 -16.85
CA ARG A 106 -0.46 13.23 -15.65
C ARG A 106 -1.95 13.35 -16.02
N LYS A 107 -2.77 12.50 -15.42
CA LYS A 107 -4.21 12.37 -15.74
C LYS A 107 -5.11 12.68 -14.54
N ALA A 108 -4.60 12.58 -13.32
CA ALA A 108 -5.40 12.70 -12.10
C ALA A 108 -6.24 13.98 -12.07
N GLN A 109 -5.61 15.14 -12.29
CA GLN A 109 -6.29 16.42 -12.31
C GLN A 109 -7.32 16.52 -13.44
N SER A 110 -6.97 16.05 -14.64
CA SER A 110 -7.88 16.09 -15.78
C SER A 110 -9.09 15.20 -15.59
N ILE A 111 -8.92 14.01 -14.99
CA ILE A 111 -10.02 13.11 -14.64
C ILE A 111 -10.93 13.76 -13.59
N MET A 112 -10.35 14.34 -12.54
CA MET A 112 -11.12 15.01 -11.50
C MET A 112 -11.99 16.14 -12.05
N ASN A 113 -11.48 16.91 -13.01
CA ASN A 113 -12.15 18.07 -13.60
C ASN A 113 -13.15 17.73 -14.70
N LYS A 114 -13.21 16.46 -15.18
CA LYS A 114 -14.21 16.07 -16.18
C LYS A 114 -15.61 16.14 -15.58
N PHE A 115 -16.52 16.70 -16.37
CA PHE A 115 -17.93 16.74 -16.01
C PHE A 115 -18.63 15.45 -16.49
N PHE A 116 -19.40 14.84 -15.61
CA PHE A 116 -20.26 13.69 -15.92
C PHE A 116 -21.72 14.09 -15.65
N ILE A 117 -22.59 13.79 -16.61
CA ILE A 117 -24.02 14.07 -16.50
C ILE A 117 -24.69 13.04 -15.59
N ASP A 118 -24.21 11.80 -15.59
CA ASP A 118 -24.74 10.72 -14.76
C ASP A 118 -24.11 10.75 -13.34
N GLY A 119 -24.94 11.04 -12.36
CA GLY A 119 -24.53 11.08 -10.95
C GLY A 119 -23.95 9.76 -10.42
N SER A 120 -24.36 8.60 -10.97
CA SER A 120 -23.87 7.28 -10.57
C SER A 120 -22.37 7.10 -10.83
N MET A 121 -21.82 7.84 -11.79
CA MET A 121 -20.40 7.78 -12.17
C MET A 121 -19.48 8.71 -11.37
N ILE A 122 -20.07 9.58 -10.52
CA ILE A 122 -19.29 10.61 -9.80
C ILE A 122 -18.30 9.98 -8.81
N LEU A 123 -18.72 9.00 -8.03
CA LEU A 123 -17.85 8.31 -7.07
C LEU A 123 -16.73 7.55 -7.79
N ASN A 124 -17.06 6.81 -8.84
CA ASN A 124 -16.08 6.09 -9.64
C ASN A 124 -15.03 7.03 -10.23
N LYS A 125 -15.46 8.17 -10.79
CA LYS A 125 -14.55 9.21 -11.28
C LYS A 125 -13.59 9.70 -10.21
N LYS A 126 -14.12 10.00 -9.00
CA LYS A 126 -13.29 10.44 -7.88
C LYS A 126 -12.26 9.38 -7.49
N ILE A 127 -12.69 8.12 -7.34
CA ILE A 127 -11.79 7.00 -7.01
C ILE A 127 -10.70 6.84 -8.08
N PHE A 128 -11.04 6.91 -9.38
CA PHE A 128 -10.04 6.85 -10.45
C PHE A 128 -9.07 8.03 -10.39
N ALA A 129 -9.55 9.25 -10.18
CA ALA A 129 -8.69 10.41 -10.07
C ALA A 129 -7.72 10.29 -8.87
N TYR A 130 -8.20 9.78 -7.72
CA TYR A 130 -7.38 9.53 -6.55
C TYR A 130 -6.33 8.45 -6.78
N ALA A 131 -6.72 7.34 -7.45
CA ALA A 131 -5.79 6.26 -7.79
C ALA A 131 -4.68 6.74 -8.72
N TYR A 132 -5.03 7.52 -9.77
CA TYR A 132 -4.04 8.16 -10.64
C TYR A 132 -3.15 9.12 -9.87
N ALA A 133 -3.70 9.94 -8.98
CA ALA A 133 -2.93 10.88 -8.16
C ALA A 133 -1.82 10.17 -7.37
N VAL A 134 -2.14 9.07 -6.69
CA VAL A 134 -1.15 8.29 -5.93
C VAL A 134 -0.12 7.63 -6.86
N SER A 135 -0.58 7.01 -7.95
CA SER A 135 0.31 6.33 -8.90
C SER A 135 1.28 7.30 -9.59
N GLU A 136 0.82 8.50 -9.90
CA GLU A 136 1.64 9.56 -10.50
C GLU A 136 2.65 10.14 -9.52
N GLU A 137 2.31 10.26 -8.23
CA GLU A 137 3.26 10.62 -7.18
C GLU A 137 4.33 9.53 -7.01
N ASN A 138 3.93 8.25 -6.99
CA ASN A 138 4.87 7.13 -6.97
C ASN A 138 5.82 7.17 -8.19
N ALA A 139 5.29 7.38 -9.40
CA ALA A 139 6.10 7.47 -10.61
C ALA A 139 7.05 8.69 -10.63
N SER A 140 6.80 9.67 -9.78
CA SER A 140 7.64 10.87 -9.63
C SER A 140 8.67 10.78 -8.49
N GLY A 141 8.76 9.62 -7.81
CA GLY A 141 9.67 9.41 -6.69
C GLY A 141 9.21 10.05 -5.38
N GLU A 142 7.95 10.44 -5.29
CA GLU A 142 7.37 10.98 -4.07
C GLU A 142 7.02 9.89 -3.06
N ILE A 143 6.79 10.29 -1.81
CA ILE A 143 6.46 9.34 -0.74
C ILE A 143 5.03 8.84 -0.90
N VAL A 144 4.88 7.53 -1.00
CA VAL A 144 3.60 6.81 -1.06
C VAL A 144 3.52 5.75 0.04
N VAL A 145 2.31 5.36 0.40
CA VAL A 145 2.08 4.15 1.20
C VAL A 145 1.99 2.95 0.28
N THR A 146 2.77 1.93 0.53
CA THR A 146 2.69 0.66 -0.22
C THR A 146 1.51 -0.18 0.30
N ALA A 147 0.63 -0.63 -0.62
CA ALA A 147 -0.56 -1.39 -0.26
C ALA A 147 -0.95 -2.40 -1.37
N PRO A 148 -0.29 -3.57 -1.47
CA PRO A 148 0.84 -4.04 -0.68
C PRO A 148 2.20 -3.53 -1.16
N THR A 149 2.33 -3.07 -2.40
CA THR A 149 3.58 -2.63 -3.05
C THR A 149 3.42 -1.28 -3.73
N CYS A 150 4.53 -0.69 -4.22
CA CYS A 150 4.51 0.58 -4.94
C CYS A 150 3.64 0.53 -6.21
N GLY A 151 3.67 -0.59 -6.95
CA GLY A 151 2.92 -0.74 -8.20
C GLY A 151 1.40 -0.69 -8.03
N ALA A 152 0.89 -1.05 -6.86
CA ALA A 152 -0.54 -1.06 -6.54
C ALA A 152 -0.94 0.00 -5.51
N CYS A 153 -0.05 0.92 -5.14
CA CYS A 153 -0.22 1.91 -4.05
C CYS A 153 -1.45 2.82 -4.20
N GLY A 154 -1.99 2.96 -5.42
CA GLY A 154 -3.17 3.80 -5.68
C GLY A 154 -4.51 3.16 -5.31
N VAL A 155 -4.60 1.82 -5.19
CA VAL A 155 -5.89 1.12 -5.06
C VAL A 155 -6.55 1.37 -3.71
N LEU A 156 -5.93 0.89 -2.63
CA LEU A 156 -6.52 0.99 -1.28
C LEU A 156 -6.76 2.45 -0.84
N PRO A 157 -5.80 3.39 -0.99
CA PRO A 157 -6.01 4.77 -0.57
C PRO A 157 -7.16 5.45 -1.31
N SER A 158 -7.29 5.21 -2.62
CA SER A 158 -8.34 5.85 -3.43
C SER A 158 -9.74 5.40 -3.04
N VAL A 159 -9.90 4.11 -2.75
CA VAL A 159 -11.18 3.54 -2.31
C VAL A 159 -11.56 4.10 -0.93
N LEU A 160 -10.68 3.97 0.06
CA LEU A 160 -10.96 4.45 1.43
C LEU A 160 -11.22 5.96 1.48
N TYR A 161 -10.38 6.75 0.79
CA TYR A 161 -10.58 8.20 0.76
C TYR A 161 -11.84 8.59 0.00
N GLY A 162 -12.14 7.90 -1.12
CA GLY A 162 -13.35 8.12 -1.89
C GLY A 162 -14.61 7.85 -1.07
N LEU A 163 -14.68 6.69 -0.41
CA LEU A 163 -15.80 6.31 0.44
C LEU A 163 -15.94 7.22 1.66
N GLN A 164 -14.83 7.57 2.31
CA GLN A 164 -14.87 8.51 3.43
C GLN A 164 -15.46 9.86 3.03
N LYS A 165 -15.08 10.39 1.86
CA LYS A 165 -15.58 11.67 1.37
C LYS A 165 -17.04 11.62 0.93
N GLU A 166 -17.47 10.52 0.35
CA GLU A 166 -18.84 10.36 -0.14
C GLU A 166 -19.84 10.13 0.99
N TYR A 167 -19.49 9.22 1.92
CA TYR A 167 -20.40 8.80 2.99
C TYR A 167 -20.07 9.42 4.35
N GLN A 168 -19.06 10.27 4.44
CA GLN A 168 -18.63 10.97 5.65
C GLN A 168 -18.33 10.03 6.83
N PHE A 169 -17.73 8.86 6.53
CA PHE A 169 -17.32 7.94 7.59
C PHE A 169 -16.36 8.60 8.58
N PRO A 170 -16.56 8.39 9.90
CA PRO A 170 -15.63 8.88 10.90
C PRO A 170 -14.25 8.23 10.74
N LEU A 171 -13.22 8.91 11.23
CA LEU A 171 -11.83 8.48 11.04
C LEU A 171 -11.57 7.10 11.65
N GLU A 172 -12.18 6.83 12.79
CA GLU A 172 -12.06 5.55 13.50
C GLU A 172 -12.49 4.37 12.62
N LYS A 173 -13.57 4.54 11.85
CA LYS A 173 -14.03 3.50 10.90
C LYS A 173 -13.05 3.27 9.75
N ILE A 174 -12.34 4.30 9.34
CA ILE A 174 -11.27 4.15 8.33
C ILE A 174 -10.06 3.42 8.92
N ILE A 175 -9.73 3.66 10.18
CA ILE A 175 -8.65 2.94 10.86
C ILE A 175 -9.02 1.45 11.03
N GLU A 176 -10.24 1.14 11.45
CA GLU A 176 -10.75 -0.24 11.49
C GLU A 176 -10.68 -0.91 10.10
N ALA A 177 -11.09 -0.20 9.05
CA ALA A 177 -11.02 -0.69 7.67
C ALA A 177 -9.56 -0.95 7.22
N LEU A 178 -8.60 -0.13 7.66
CA LEU A 178 -7.18 -0.37 7.40
C LEU A 178 -6.64 -1.60 8.15
N MET A 179 -7.11 -1.87 9.38
CA MET A 179 -6.78 -3.11 10.10
C MET A 179 -7.25 -4.34 9.32
N VAL A 180 -8.48 -4.30 8.83
CA VAL A 180 -9.03 -5.37 7.98
C VAL A 180 -8.18 -5.54 6.72
N ALA A 181 -7.91 -4.45 6.00
CA ALA A 181 -7.09 -4.48 4.79
C ALA A 181 -5.69 -5.08 5.06
N GLY A 182 -5.05 -4.69 6.16
CA GLY A 182 -3.74 -5.20 6.58
C GLY A 182 -3.74 -6.70 6.83
N LEU A 183 -4.75 -7.20 7.55
CA LEU A 183 -4.91 -8.63 7.80
C LEU A 183 -5.03 -9.43 6.48
N PHE A 184 -5.87 -8.97 5.56
CA PHE A 184 -6.03 -9.64 4.26
C PHE A 184 -4.76 -9.57 3.41
N GLY A 185 -4.04 -8.44 3.44
CA GLY A 185 -2.73 -8.31 2.81
C GLY A 185 -1.71 -9.32 3.36
N ASN A 186 -1.65 -9.48 4.67
CA ASN A 186 -0.79 -10.47 5.33
C ASN A 186 -1.17 -11.92 4.98
N ILE A 187 -2.47 -12.24 4.93
CA ILE A 187 -2.91 -13.58 4.51
C ILE A 187 -2.46 -13.88 3.08
N VAL A 188 -2.59 -12.91 2.15
CA VAL A 188 -2.12 -13.10 0.77
C VAL A 188 -0.60 -13.25 0.75
N LYS A 189 0.15 -12.39 1.45
CA LYS A 189 1.62 -12.44 1.53
C LYS A 189 2.12 -13.80 2.03
N ASN A 190 1.44 -14.39 3.01
CA ASN A 190 1.83 -15.67 3.61
C ASN A 190 1.51 -16.90 2.74
N ASN A 191 0.56 -16.80 1.81
CA ASN A 191 0.12 -17.91 0.96
C ASN A 191 0.53 -17.78 -0.50
N ALA A 192 0.94 -16.58 -0.93
CA ALA A 192 1.33 -16.27 -2.30
C ALA A 192 2.35 -15.14 -2.29
N SER A 193 2.93 -14.84 -3.44
CA SER A 193 3.80 -13.68 -3.59
C SER A 193 2.97 -12.41 -3.85
N ILE A 194 3.32 -11.32 -3.17
CA ILE A 194 2.83 -9.97 -3.46
C ILE A 194 3.75 -9.21 -4.41
N SER A 195 4.86 -9.82 -4.82
CA SER A 195 5.88 -9.19 -5.68
C SER A 195 5.51 -9.30 -7.15
N GLY A 196 5.44 -8.15 -7.83
CA GLY A 196 5.26 -8.10 -9.28
C GLY A 196 6.41 -8.74 -10.05
N ALA A 197 7.62 -8.73 -9.48
CA ALA A 197 8.80 -9.37 -10.08
C ALA A 197 8.73 -10.90 -10.03
N GLU A 198 8.07 -11.46 -9.02
CA GLU A 198 7.96 -12.91 -8.81
C GLU A 198 6.68 -13.49 -9.42
N ALA A 199 5.54 -12.88 -9.14
CA ALA A 199 4.21 -13.39 -9.52
C ALA A 199 3.48 -12.51 -10.56
N GLY A 200 4.14 -11.47 -11.07
CA GLY A 200 3.58 -10.54 -12.05
C GLY A 200 2.73 -9.43 -11.42
N CYS A 201 2.50 -8.36 -12.19
CA CYS A 201 1.74 -7.18 -11.73
C CYS A 201 0.31 -7.51 -11.28
N GLN A 202 -0.29 -8.60 -11.81
CA GLN A 202 -1.63 -9.04 -11.42
C GLN A 202 -1.67 -9.52 -9.96
N ALA A 203 -0.60 -10.09 -9.42
CA ALA A 203 -0.53 -10.47 -8.01
C ALA A 203 -0.54 -9.24 -7.09
N GLU A 204 0.21 -8.19 -7.45
CA GLU A 204 0.20 -6.92 -6.72
C GLU A 204 -1.20 -6.28 -6.73
N VAL A 205 -1.76 -6.09 -7.93
CA VAL A 205 -3.07 -5.43 -8.09
C VAL A 205 -4.18 -6.27 -7.51
N GLY A 206 -4.15 -7.60 -7.70
CA GLY A 206 -5.12 -8.53 -7.11
C GLY A 206 -5.11 -8.48 -5.58
N THR A 207 -3.93 -8.41 -4.97
CA THR A 207 -3.80 -8.25 -3.51
C THR A 207 -4.36 -6.91 -3.04
N ALA A 208 -4.00 -5.81 -3.72
CA ALA A 208 -4.52 -4.48 -3.38
C ALA A 208 -6.05 -4.40 -3.51
N CYS A 209 -6.62 -5.01 -4.56
CA CYS A 209 -8.08 -5.10 -4.73
C CYS A 209 -8.72 -5.94 -3.62
N SER A 210 -8.10 -7.05 -3.21
CA SER A 210 -8.58 -7.88 -2.11
C SER A 210 -8.55 -7.13 -0.78
N MET A 211 -7.47 -6.38 -0.50
CA MET A 211 -7.35 -5.51 0.68
C MET A 211 -8.44 -4.44 0.68
N ALA A 212 -8.66 -3.76 -0.46
CA ALA A 212 -9.67 -2.72 -0.58
C ALA A 212 -11.10 -3.28 -0.46
N ALA A 213 -11.38 -4.43 -1.07
CA ALA A 213 -12.68 -5.08 -0.97
C ALA A 213 -13.00 -5.57 0.46
N ALA A 214 -12.00 -6.09 1.18
CA ALA A 214 -12.16 -6.50 2.57
C ALA A 214 -12.38 -5.32 3.52
N ALA A 215 -11.84 -4.15 3.18
CA ALA A 215 -11.98 -2.91 3.96
C ALA A 215 -13.35 -2.22 3.78
N CYS A 216 -14.09 -2.56 2.71
CA CYS A 216 -15.43 -2.00 2.44
C CYS A 216 -16.53 -2.73 3.20
#